data_876ddfca9618a399af315d8f1bdef940
#
_entry.id   876ddfca9618a399af315d8f1bdef940
#
_cell.length_a   1.000
_cell.length_b   1.000
_cell.length_c   1.000
_cell.angle_alpha   90.00
_cell.angle_beta   90.00
_cell.angle_gamma   90.00
#
_symmetry.space_group_name_H-M   'P 1'
#
loop_
_entity.id
_entity.type
_entity.pdbx_description
1 polymer ?
#
loop_
_entity_poly.entity_id
_entity_poly.type
_entity_poly.pdbx_seq_one_letter_code
_entity_poly.pdbx_strand_id
1 'polypeptide(L)'
;MSSQLIILAHDMWRKGAGGAPAGLVGQADSFAYAGLDLGLAQFAGSTFAGSSFTATSFKQAGWSACQFTGCNFTQCDFGRISITGCTFVNCSFTRANFDGGSISASTFTQCRWDDISFARGQWNDVGVLNCSGTVVHAQGLQGRSVDFTNSTFEQLEFQGANIN
;
A
#
# COMPACT_ATOMS: atom_id res chain seq x y z
N MET A 1 21.34 9.64 -6.26
CA MET A 1 20.81 9.80 -4.89
C MET A 1 20.13 8.50 -4.49
N SER A 2 20.36 8.03 -3.30
CA SER A 2 19.75 6.78 -2.82
C SER A 2 18.27 6.96 -2.54
N SER A 3 17.53 5.84 -2.59
CA SER A 3 16.11 5.83 -2.24
C SER A 3 15.87 6.39 -0.83
N GLN A 4 16.71 6.01 0.13
CA GLN A 4 16.57 6.45 1.50
C GLN A 4 16.65 7.99 1.61
N LEU A 5 17.62 8.61 0.94
CA LEU A 5 17.77 10.06 0.97
C LEU A 5 16.57 10.76 0.33
N ILE A 6 16.06 10.22 -0.77
CA ILE A 6 14.88 10.77 -1.45
C ILE A 6 13.66 10.70 -0.54
N ILE A 7 13.44 9.55 0.10
CA ILE A 7 12.29 9.33 0.99
C ILE A 7 12.38 10.24 2.21
N LEU A 8 13.54 10.32 2.84
CA LEU A 8 13.70 11.18 4.02
C LEU A 8 13.56 12.67 3.67
N ALA A 9 14.03 13.08 2.49
CA ALA A 9 13.86 14.46 2.03
C ALA A 9 12.39 14.81 1.83
N HIS A 10 11.56 13.87 1.36
CA HIS A 10 10.13 14.09 1.20
C HIS A 10 9.46 14.34 2.55
N ASP A 11 9.80 13.55 3.55
CA ASP A 11 9.28 13.74 4.91
C ASP A 11 9.63 15.13 5.45
N MET A 12 10.87 15.57 5.26
CA MET A 12 11.29 16.91 5.66
C MET A 12 10.48 17.99 4.93
N TRP A 13 10.24 17.81 3.66
CA TRP A 13 9.44 18.75 2.87
C TRP A 13 8.01 18.83 3.40
N ARG A 14 7.40 17.69 3.71
CA ARG A 14 6.04 17.64 4.26
C ARG A 14 5.95 18.35 5.62
N LYS A 15 7.00 18.24 6.42
CA LYS A 15 7.04 18.82 7.78
C LYS A 15 7.52 20.27 7.79
N GLY A 16 7.81 20.86 6.61
CA GLY A 16 8.27 22.24 6.50
C GLY A 16 9.70 22.43 6.98
N ALA A 17 10.52 21.37 6.98
CA ALA A 17 11.89 21.40 7.49
C ALA A 17 12.93 21.34 6.37
N GLY A 18 12.60 21.82 5.19
CA GLY A 18 13.47 21.73 4.00
C GLY A 18 13.12 20.51 3.17
N GLY A 19 14.13 19.89 2.58
CA GLY A 19 13.91 18.72 1.72
C GLY A 19 13.26 19.06 0.38
N ALA A 20 12.67 18.05 -0.25
CA ALA A 20 12.01 18.19 -1.54
C ALA A 20 10.98 17.07 -1.73
N PRO A 21 9.90 17.32 -2.50
CA PRO A 21 8.93 16.27 -2.80
C PRO A 21 9.58 15.11 -3.57
N ALA A 22 9.22 13.88 -3.21
CA ALA A 22 9.80 12.69 -3.81
C ALA A 22 9.10 12.34 -5.11
N GLY A 23 9.91 12.20 -6.17
CA GLY A 23 9.57 11.41 -7.32
C GLY A 23 10.58 10.28 -7.37
N LEU A 24 10.23 9.13 -6.82
CA LEU A 24 11.13 7.96 -6.79
C LEU A 24 10.91 7.16 -8.06
N VAL A 25 11.92 7.14 -8.93
CA VAL A 25 11.81 6.46 -10.23
C VAL A 25 12.97 5.50 -10.40
N GLY A 26 12.65 4.22 -10.65
CA GLY A 26 13.66 3.19 -10.95
C GLY A 26 14.63 2.95 -9.80
N GLN A 27 14.21 3.15 -8.56
CA GLN A 27 15.06 2.99 -7.38
C GLN A 27 14.86 1.63 -6.73
N ALA A 28 15.85 1.19 -5.98
CA ALA A 28 15.75 0.01 -5.14
C ALA A 28 15.93 0.41 -3.67
N ASP A 29 15.06 -0.13 -2.81
CA ASP A 29 15.08 0.20 -1.40
C ASP A 29 15.00 -1.06 -0.54
N SER A 30 15.64 -1.03 0.63
CA SER A 30 15.60 -2.12 1.61
C SER A 30 15.75 -1.61 3.04
N PHE A 31 15.35 -0.38 3.31
CA PHE A 31 15.55 0.26 4.61
C PHE A 31 14.30 0.23 5.47
N ALA A 32 14.47 0.50 6.76
CA ALA A 32 13.37 0.62 7.71
C ALA A 32 13.09 2.10 7.99
N TYR A 33 11.81 2.46 7.94
CA TYR A 33 11.34 3.84 8.14
C TYR A 33 10.28 3.87 9.22
N ALA A 34 10.28 4.92 10.04
CA ALA A 34 9.29 5.07 11.10
C ALA A 34 8.89 6.53 11.27
N GLY A 35 7.59 6.76 11.46
CA GLY A 35 7.07 8.09 11.78
C GLY A 35 7.19 9.11 10.67
N LEU A 36 7.25 8.67 9.41
CA LEU A 36 7.42 9.60 8.28
C LEU A 36 6.08 10.07 7.73
N ASP A 37 6.09 11.27 7.17
CA ASP A 37 4.99 11.77 6.36
C ASP A 37 5.39 11.68 4.89
N LEU A 38 4.89 10.65 4.21
CA LEU A 38 5.12 10.43 2.79
C LEU A 38 3.85 10.68 1.97
N GLY A 39 2.97 11.50 2.50
CA GLY A 39 1.79 11.93 1.77
C GLY A 39 2.18 12.60 0.46
N LEU A 40 1.41 12.34 -0.59
CA LEU A 40 1.63 12.85 -1.95
C LEU A 40 2.89 12.30 -2.65
N ALA A 41 3.67 11.44 -2.01
CA ALA A 41 4.89 10.90 -2.64
C ALA A 41 4.55 10.09 -3.89
N GLN A 42 5.37 10.20 -4.92
CA GLN A 42 5.21 9.48 -6.17
C GLN A 42 6.33 8.46 -6.32
N PHE A 43 5.96 7.18 -6.40
CA PHE A 43 6.91 6.09 -6.63
C PHE A 43 6.57 5.43 -7.96
N ALA A 44 7.55 5.32 -8.86
CA ALA A 44 7.35 4.72 -10.16
C ALA A 44 8.48 3.74 -10.49
N GLY A 45 8.14 2.55 -10.97
CA GLY A 45 9.12 1.57 -11.45
C GLY A 45 10.18 1.19 -10.42
N SER A 46 9.87 1.32 -9.14
CA SER A 46 10.84 1.11 -8.06
C SER A 46 10.61 -0.24 -7.38
N THR A 47 11.65 -0.79 -6.79
CA THR A 47 11.62 -2.10 -6.14
C THR A 47 11.97 -1.96 -4.67
N PHE A 48 11.10 -2.50 -3.82
CA PHE A 48 11.29 -2.50 -2.37
C PHE A 48 11.41 -3.96 -1.92
N ALA A 49 12.54 -4.31 -1.34
CA ALA A 49 12.82 -5.66 -0.87
C ALA A 49 13.19 -5.61 0.60
N GLY A 50 12.34 -6.15 1.46
CA GLY A 50 12.56 -6.14 2.90
C GLY A 50 12.47 -4.76 3.53
N SER A 51 11.91 -3.78 2.85
CA SER A 51 11.68 -2.45 3.43
C SER A 51 10.58 -2.51 4.48
N SER A 52 10.66 -1.68 5.50
CA SER A 52 9.59 -1.58 6.48
C SER A 52 9.20 -0.13 6.73
N PHE A 53 7.90 0.07 6.91
CA PHE A 53 7.33 1.39 7.19
C PHE A 53 6.42 1.24 8.41
N THR A 54 6.72 1.99 9.46
CA THR A 54 5.95 1.96 10.70
C THR A 54 5.43 3.35 11.01
N ALA A 55 4.15 3.46 11.35
CA ALA A 55 3.51 4.72 11.71
C ALA A 55 3.79 5.81 10.66
N THR A 56 3.74 5.43 9.40
CA THR A 56 4.07 6.31 8.26
C THR A 56 2.80 6.63 7.49
N SER A 57 2.67 7.87 7.05
CA SER A 57 1.56 8.31 6.22
C SER A 57 1.95 8.27 4.74
N PHE A 58 1.07 7.64 3.93
CA PHE A 58 1.14 7.67 2.47
C PHE A 58 -0.14 8.23 1.89
N LYS A 59 -0.80 9.13 2.62
CA LYS A 59 -2.08 9.69 2.15
C LYS A 59 -1.91 10.35 0.79
N GLN A 60 -2.81 10.01 -0.13
CA GLN A 60 -2.83 10.58 -1.48
C GLN A 60 -1.54 10.36 -2.27
N ALA A 61 -0.71 9.41 -1.86
CA ALA A 61 0.48 9.04 -2.63
C ALA A 61 0.07 8.32 -3.92
N GLY A 62 0.98 8.26 -4.87
CA GLY A 62 0.78 7.55 -6.12
C GLY A 62 1.90 6.55 -6.35
N TRP A 63 1.56 5.28 -6.49
CA TRP A 63 2.52 4.21 -6.78
C TRP A 63 2.17 3.59 -8.13
N SER A 64 3.13 3.50 -9.02
CA SER A 64 2.93 2.88 -10.33
C SER A 64 4.08 1.96 -10.69
N ALA A 65 3.76 0.77 -11.17
CA ALA A 65 4.72 -0.24 -11.64
C ALA A 65 5.81 -0.54 -10.61
N CYS A 66 5.49 -0.49 -9.33
CA CYS A 66 6.43 -0.80 -8.24
C CYS A 66 6.31 -2.26 -7.82
N GLN A 67 7.38 -2.80 -7.26
CA GLN A 67 7.40 -4.15 -6.73
C GLN A 67 7.83 -4.12 -5.26
N PHE A 68 7.04 -4.78 -4.43
CA PHE A 68 7.28 -4.88 -2.99
C PHE A 68 7.39 -6.36 -2.62
N THR A 69 8.55 -6.78 -2.12
CA THR A 69 8.80 -8.16 -1.73
C THR A 69 9.28 -8.20 -0.28
N GLY A 70 8.58 -8.97 0.55
CA GLY A 70 8.97 -9.12 1.96
C GLY A 70 8.91 -7.83 2.76
N CYS A 71 8.11 -6.87 2.35
CA CYS A 71 7.98 -5.59 3.03
C CYS A 71 6.97 -5.65 4.15
N ASN A 72 7.13 -4.80 5.16
CA ASN A 72 6.22 -4.70 6.28
C ASN A 72 5.67 -3.28 6.39
N PHE A 73 4.35 -3.17 6.50
CA PHE A 73 3.65 -1.90 6.68
C PHE A 73 2.83 -2.01 7.96
N THR A 74 3.23 -1.30 9.02
CA THR A 74 2.57 -1.35 10.31
C THR A 74 2.07 0.03 10.70
N GLN A 75 0.78 0.14 11.03
CA GLN A 75 0.15 1.40 11.41
C GLN A 75 0.35 2.50 10.37
N CYS A 76 0.29 2.13 9.10
CA CYS A 76 0.44 3.08 8.01
C CYS A 76 -0.92 3.57 7.51
N ASP A 77 -0.97 4.82 7.09
CA ASP A 77 -2.18 5.42 6.55
C ASP A 77 -2.01 5.61 5.04
N PHE A 78 -2.76 4.81 4.27
CA PHE A 78 -2.78 4.87 2.81
C PHE A 78 -4.09 5.50 2.31
N GLY A 79 -4.71 6.35 3.10
CA GLY A 79 -5.98 6.97 2.71
C GLY A 79 -5.88 7.65 1.36
N ARG A 80 -6.80 7.31 0.45
CA ARG A 80 -6.89 7.88 -0.91
C ARG A 80 -5.62 7.69 -1.73
N ILE A 81 -4.82 6.65 -1.44
CA ILE A 81 -3.67 6.31 -2.27
C ILE A 81 -4.12 5.83 -3.65
N SER A 82 -3.29 6.05 -4.65
CA SER A 82 -3.51 5.53 -6.00
C SER A 82 -2.41 4.53 -6.32
N ILE A 83 -2.79 3.27 -6.54
CA ILE A 83 -1.84 2.18 -6.83
C ILE A 83 -2.22 1.59 -8.18
N THR A 84 -1.27 1.57 -9.11
CA THR A 84 -1.49 1.05 -10.46
C THR A 84 -0.32 0.18 -10.90
N GLY A 85 -0.63 -1.05 -11.33
CA GLY A 85 0.39 -1.95 -11.87
C GLY A 85 1.44 -2.38 -10.87
N CYS A 86 1.13 -2.40 -9.58
CA CYS A 86 2.08 -2.77 -8.54
C CYS A 86 1.92 -4.24 -8.14
N THR A 87 2.99 -4.82 -7.63
CA THR A 87 3.02 -6.21 -7.19
C THR A 87 3.54 -6.27 -5.76
N PHE A 88 2.81 -6.98 -4.91
CA PHE A 88 3.16 -7.18 -3.49
C PHE A 88 3.29 -8.68 -3.25
N VAL A 89 4.49 -9.14 -2.89
CA VAL A 89 4.76 -10.55 -2.63
C VAL A 89 5.33 -10.72 -1.21
N ASN A 90 4.73 -11.61 -0.43
CA ASN A 90 5.16 -11.89 0.95
C ASN A 90 5.22 -10.63 1.82
N CYS A 91 4.33 -9.69 1.60
CA CYS A 91 4.27 -8.46 2.39
C CYS A 91 3.27 -8.61 3.53
N SER A 92 3.50 -7.88 4.62
CA SER A 92 2.59 -7.82 5.76
C SER A 92 2.05 -6.42 5.92
N PHE A 93 0.73 -6.33 6.11
CA PHE A 93 0.04 -5.06 6.40
C PHE A 93 -0.69 -5.25 7.73
N THR A 94 -0.29 -4.52 8.75
CA THR A 94 -0.89 -4.60 10.07
C THR A 94 -1.42 -3.24 10.47
N ARG A 95 -2.72 -3.17 10.79
CA ARG A 95 -3.39 -1.92 11.14
C ARG A 95 -3.15 -0.84 10.09
N ALA A 96 -3.38 -1.19 8.84
CA ALA A 96 -3.22 -0.30 7.69
C ALA A 96 -4.58 0.22 7.23
N ASN A 97 -4.64 1.48 6.83
CA ASN A 97 -5.84 2.12 6.34
C ASN A 97 -5.69 2.47 4.87
N PHE A 98 -6.51 1.86 4.02
CA PHE A 98 -6.59 2.16 2.58
C PHE A 98 -7.92 2.79 2.21
N ASP A 99 -8.61 3.42 3.15
CA ASP A 99 -9.95 3.95 2.91
C ASP A 99 -9.95 4.97 1.76
N GLY A 100 -10.89 4.80 0.84
CA GLY A 100 -11.01 5.68 -0.33
C GLY A 100 -9.91 5.52 -1.36
N GLY A 101 -9.04 4.52 -1.21
CA GLY A 101 -7.94 4.30 -2.14
C GLY A 101 -8.38 3.65 -3.44
N SER A 102 -7.63 3.89 -4.50
CA SER A 102 -7.83 3.27 -5.82
C SER A 102 -6.70 2.32 -6.12
N ILE A 103 -7.02 1.06 -6.40
CA ILE A 103 -6.03 0.04 -6.75
C ILE A 103 -6.45 -0.57 -8.08
N SER A 104 -5.56 -0.56 -9.06
CA SER A 104 -5.85 -1.14 -10.38
C SER A 104 -4.65 -1.90 -10.93
N ALA A 105 -4.94 -2.97 -11.68
CA ALA A 105 -3.94 -3.81 -12.35
C ALA A 105 -2.83 -4.26 -11.40
N SER A 106 -3.17 -4.56 -10.16
CA SER A 106 -2.21 -4.85 -9.10
C SER A 106 -2.49 -6.22 -8.47
N THR A 107 -1.47 -6.81 -7.88
CA THR A 107 -1.56 -8.15 -7.31
C THR A 107 -0.93 -8.20 -5.92
N PHE A 108 -1.63 -8.85 -5.00
CA PHE A 108 -1.12 -9.20 -3.67
C PHE A 108 -1.00 -10.72 -3.63
N THR A 109 0.23 -11.24 -3.49
CA THR A 109 0.48 -12.68 -3.46
C THR A 109 1.17 -13.06 -2.17
N GLN A 110 0.61 -14.07 -1.47
CA GLN A 110 1.16 -14.58 -0.22
C GLN A 110 1.36 -13.47 0.82
N CYS A 111 0.48 -12.48 0.80
CA CYS A 111 0.51 -11.38 1.75
C CYS A 111 -0.32 -11.73 2.99
N ARG A 112 -0.03 -11.04 4.09
CA ARG A 112 -0.81 -11.15 5.31
C ARG A 112 -1.43 -9.81 5.65
N TRP A 113 -2.74 -9.81 5.88
CA TRP A 113 -3.52 -8.62 6.21
C TRP A 113 -4.13 -8.78 7.60
N ASP A 114 -3.67 -8.00 8.56
CA ASP A 114 -4.18 -8.03 9.92
C ASP A 114 -4.75 -6.67 10.29
N ASP A 115 -6.06 -6.59 10.47
CA ASP A 115 -6.78 -5.36 10.82
C ASP A 115 -6.53 -4.26 9.77
N ILE A 116 -6.95 -4.53 8.54
CA ILE A 116 -6.78 -3.63 7.41
C ILE A 116 -8.15 -3.13 6.96
N SER A 117 -8.21 -1.90 6.45
CA SER A 117 -9.45 -1.33 5.93
C SER A 117 -9.28 -0.87 4.49
N PHE A 118 -10.23 -1.26 3.64
CA PHE A 118 -10.38 -0.80 2.25
C PHE A 118 -11.74 -0.13 2.05
N ALA A 119 -12.33 0.42 3.09
CA ALA A 119 -13.67 0.97 3.01
C ALA A 119 -13.76 2.05 1.93
N ARG A 120 -14.84 2.01 1.15
CA ARG A 120 -15.13 2.97 0.07
C ARG A 120 -14.02 3.07 -0.97
N GLY A 121 -13.21 2.02 -1.11
CA GLY A 121 -12.17 1.95 -2.13
C GLY A 121 -12.73 1.62 -3.50
N GLN A 122 -11.87 1.76 -4.51
CA GLN A 122 -12.16 1.41 -5.90
C GLN A 122 -11.08 0.45 -6.39
N TRP A 123 -11.47 -0.77 -6.70
CA TRP A 123 -10.54 -1.79 -7.20
C TRP A 123 -10.92 -2.17 -8.63
N ASN A 124 -9.94 -2.27 -9.51
CA ASN A 124 -10.14 -2.70 -10.88
C ASN A 124 -9.00 -3.61 -11.31
N ASP A 125 -9.31 -4.87 -11.60
CA ASP A 125 -8.30 -5.87 -11.98
C ASP A 125 -7.27 -6.06 -10.86
N VAL A 126 -7.74 -6.52 -9.70
CA VAL A 126 -6.91 -6.73 -8.51
C VAL A 126 -6.92 -8.21 -8.14
N GLY A 127 -5.74 -8.78 -7.99
CA GLY A 127 -5.57 -10.14 -7.52
C GLY A 127 -5.14 -10.17 -6.05
N VAL A 128 -5.83 -10.97 -5.24
CA VAL A 128 -5.48 -11.23 -3.85
C VAL A 128 -5.31 -12.73 -3.74
N LEU A 129 -4.09 -13.21 -3.99
CA LEU A 129 -3.84 -14.62 -4.25
C LEU A 129 -3.03 -15.24 -3.12
N ASN A 130 -3.53 -16.34 -2.56
CA ASN A 130 -2.86 -17.07 -1.48
C ASN A 130 -2.54 -16.16 -0.29
N CYS A 131 -3.40 -15.20 -0.01
CA CYS A 131 -3.24 -14.29 1.11
C CYS A 131 -4.03 -14.79 2.32
N SER A 132 -3.64 -14.33 3.50
CA SER A 132 -4.32 -14.68 4.74
C SER A 132 -4.35 -13.48 5.66
N GLY A 133 -5.16 -13.56 6.71
CA GLY A 133 -5.22 -12.50 7.69
C GLY A 133 -6.34 -12.66 8.69
N THR A 134 -6.51 -11.66 9.53
CA THR A 134 -7.51 -11.69 10.60
C THR A 134 -8.75 -10.88 10.21
N VAL A 135 -8.68 -9.54 10.28
CA VAL A 135 -9.84 -8.69 10.05
C VAL A 135 -9.61 -7.80 8.83
N VAL A 136 -10.55 -7.85 7.89
CA VAL A 136 -10.54 -7.00 6.70
C VAL A 136 -11.87 -6.25 6.63
N HIS A 137 -11.80 -4.93 6.67
CA HIS A 137 -12.95 -4.06 6.54
C HIS A 137 -13.04 -3.56 5.10
N ALA A 138 -14.14 -3.88 4.43
CA ALA A 138 -14.33 -3.52 3.03
C ALA A 138 -15.73 -2.92 2.79
N GLN A 139 -16.24 -2.19 3.78
CA GLN A 139 -17.55 -1.58 3.66
C GLN A 139 -17.56 -0.58 2.50
N GLY A 140 -18.52 -0.76 1.59
CA GLY A 140 -18.66 0.13 0.43
C GLY A 140 -17.57 0.00 -0.63
N LEU A 141 -16.75 -1.02 -0.56
CA LEU A 141 -15.72 -1.27 -1.58
C LEU A 141 -16.37 -1.58 -2.93
N GLN A 142 -15.92 -0.93 -3.98
CA GLN A 142 -16.35 -1.20 -5.34
C GLN A 142 -15.21 -1.90 -6.07
N GLY A 143 -15.47 -3.11 -6.58
CA GLY A 143 -14.45 -3.91 -7.24
C GLY A 143 -14.95 -4.52 -8.54
N ARG A 144 -14.09 -4.51 -9.54
CA ARG A 144 -14.34 -5.13 -10.84
C ARG A 144 -13.13 -5.98 -11.21
N SER A 145 -13.38 -7.20 -11.66
CA SER A 145 -12.33 -8.15 -12.02
C SER A 145 -11.39 -8.40 -10.84
N VAL A 146 -11.96 -8.76 -9.71
CA VAL A 146 -11.21 -9.02 -8.47
C VAL A 146 -11.15 -10.52 -8.25
N ASP A 147 -9.95 -11.03 -7.96
CA ASP A 147 -9.71 -12.45 -7.75
C ASP A 147 -9.14 -12.68 -6.34
N PHE A 148 -9.87 -13.43 -5.53
CA PHE A 148 -9.45 -13.79 -4.18
C PHE A 148 -9.01 -15.27 -4.06
N THR A 149 -8.48 -15.86 -5.11
CA THR A 149 -8.18 -17.29 -5.15
C THR A 149 -7.22 -17.71 -4.02
N ASN A 150 -7.62 -18.74 -3.27
CA ASN A 150 -6.87 -19.34 -2.16
C ASN A 150 -6.53 -18.35 -1.05
N SER A 151 -7.30 -17.30 -0.89
CA SER A 151 -7.11 -16.34 0.19
C SER A 151 -8.14 -16.60 1.30
N THR A 152 -7.68 -16.53 2.54
CA THR A 152 -8.51 -16.84 3.72
C THR A 152 -8.33 -15.76 4.77
N PHE A 153 -9.43 -15.13 5.15
CA PHE A 153 -9.46 -14.12 6.20
C PHE A 153 -10.44 -14.55 7.28
N GLU A 154 -10.06 -14.40 8.55
CA GLU A 154 -10.88 -14.82 9.66
C GLU A 154 -12.19 -14.02 9.75
N GLN A 155 -12.13 -12.73 9.43
CA GLN A 155 -13.31 -11.86 9.46
C GLN A 155 -13.24 -10.88 8.30
N LEU A 156 -14.26 -10.97 7.42
CA LEU A 156 -14.43 -10.07 6.28
C LEU A 156 -15.72 -9.29 6.47
N GLU A 157 -15.65 -7.97 6.39
CA GLU A 157 -16.80 -7.09 6.51
C GLU A 157 -17.04 -6.38 5.18
N PHE A 158 -18.08 -6.82 4.45
CA PHE A 158 -18.38 -6.35 3.10
C PHE A 158 -19.69 -5.56 2.99
N GLN A 159 -20.19 -4.99 4.07
CA GLN A 159 -21.46 -4.27 4.02
C GLN A 159 -21.42 -3.16 2.98
N GLY A 160 -22.38 -3.19 2.04
CA GLY A 160 -22.43 -2.20 0.97
C GLY A 160 -21.35 -2.35 -0.09
N ALA A 161 -20.53 -3.40 -0.03
CA ALA A 161 -19.53 -3.64 -1.07
C ALA A 161 -20.16 -4.26 -2.31
N ASN A 162 -19.59 -3.95 -3.46
CA ASN A 162 -20.00 -4.52 -4.74
C ASN A 162 -18.74 -4.98 -5.46
N ILE A 163 -18.47 -6.29 -5.40
CA ILE A 163 -17.23 -6.88 -5.92
C ILE A 163 -17.60 -7.94 -6.95
N ASN A 164 -17.05 -7.80 -8.14
CA ASN A 164 -17.23 -8.75 -9.23
C ASN A 164 -15.96 -9.51 -9.56
#